data_55bbc9c7ea9c0f79f654a2b563cf8c1e
#
_entry.id   55bbc9c7ea9c0f79f654a2b563cf8c1e
#
_cell.length_a   1.000
_cell.length_b   1.000
_cell.length_c   1.000
_cell.angle_alpha   90.00
_cell.angle_beta   90.00
_cell.angle_gamma   90.00
#
_symmetry.space_group_name_H-M   'P 1'
#
loop_
_entity.id
_entity.type
_entity.pdbx_description
1 polymer ?
#
loop_
_entity_poly.entity_id
_entity_poly.type
_entity_poly.pdbx_seq_one_letter_code
_entity_poly.pdbx_strand_id
1 'polypeptide(L)'
;MKVLLINGSPRWKGNTNRALEEAAAALEAEGVETELVWIGNKEIRGCIACGICGKTGDKHCAFAEDCCNELIAKAAECDGFIVGSPVYYAGMAGSLRALMDRMFYAGGTNFRMKPAAGVAVARRAGAIEAADQINKYFQINCQPIVSSSYWNIAYGRNPGEAQGDGEGLHTMRVLGRNMAWMLKCIEAGRAAGINPPELEPKVMTNVVREDLLEG
;
A
#
# COMPACT_ATOMS: atom_id res chain seq x y z
N MET A 1 14.20 -6.41 -9.79
CA MET A 1 13.18 -5.55 -9.13
C MET A 1 12.03 -6.42 -8.65
N LYS A 2 11.47 -6.12 -7.49
CA LYS A 2 10.39 -6.88 -6.87
C LYS A 2 9.29 -5.96 -6.35
N VAL A 3 8.02 -6.33 -6.58
CA VAL A 3 6.84 -5.60 -6.08
C VAL A 3 6.08 -6.47 -5.09
N LEU A 4 5.78 -5.92 -3.91
CA LEU A 4 4.92 -6.54 -2.91
C LEU A 4 3.46 -6.14 -3.19
N LEU A 5 2.59 -7.14 -3.39
CA LEU A 5 1.15 -6.93 -3.50
C LEU A 5 0.49 -7.41 -2.20
N ILE A 6 -0.26 -6.54 -1.53
CA ILE A 6 -0.93 -6.86 -0.27
C ILE A 6 -2.43 -6.97 -0.51
N ASN A 7 -2.98 -8.16 -0.30
CA ASN A 7 -4.41 -8.41 -0.37
C ASN A 7 -5.05 -8.24 1.00
N GLY A 8 -5.72 -7.09 1.19
CA GLY A 8 -6.44 -6.73 2.42
C GLY A 8 -7.87 -7.28 2.53
N SER A 9 -8.27 -8.17 1.62
CA SER A 9 -9.60 -8.80 1.67
C SER A 9 -9.65 -9.91 2.72
N PRO A 10 -10.72 -10.04 3.50
CA PRO A 10 -10.92 -11.22 4.36
C PRO A 10 -11.17 -12.51 3.58
N ARG A 11 -11.42 -12.41 2.26
CA ARG A 11 -11.62 -13.54 1.35
C ARG A 11 -10.38 -13.78 0.53
N TRP A 12 -9.70 -14.90 0.74
CA TRP A 12 -8.45 -15.25 0.05
C TRP A 12 -8.56 -15.12 -1.48
N LYS A 13 -9.42 -15.90 -2.11
CA LYS A 13 -9.63 -15.89 -3.57
C LYS A 13 -10.83 -15.04 -3.99
N GLY A 14 -10.96 -13.84 -3.40
CA GLY A 14 -12.02 -12.89 -3.72
C GLY A 14 -11.67 -11.98 -4.91
N ASN A 15 -12.56 -11.04 -5.19
CA ASN A 15 -12.40 -10.08 -6.29
C ASN A 15 -11.16 -9.19 -6.13
N THR A 16 -10.78 -8.82 -4.89
CA THR A 16 -9.55 -8.08 -4.62
C THR A 16 -8.32 -8.88 -5.03
N ASN A 17 -8.30 -10.18 -4.73
CA ASN A 17 -7.22 -11.07 -5.18
C ASN A 17 -7.11 -11.09 -6.70
N ARG A 18 -8.25 -11.24 -7.39
CA ARG A 18 -8.29 -11.27 -8.86
C ARG A 18 -7.76 -9.98 -9.48
N ALA A 19 -8.11 -8.82 -8.92
CA ALA A 19 -7.59 -7.54 -9.37
C ALA A 19 -6.06 -7.44 -9.18
N LEU A 20 -5.56 -7.87 -8.03
CA LEU A 20 -4.12 -7.87 -7.75
C LEU A 20 -3.34 -8.88 -8.62
N GLU A 21 -3.90 -10.07 -8.87
CA GLU A 21 -3.31 -11.06 -9.80
C GLU A 21 -3.16 -10.51 -11.22
N GLU A 22 -4.12 -9.71 -11.69
CA GLU A 22 -4.05 -9.08 -13.01
C GLU A 22 -2.91 -8.06 -13.09
N ALA A 23 -2.74 -7.24 -12.03
CA ALA A 23 -1.61 -6.31 -11.96
C ALA A 23 -0.27 -7.04 -11.82
N ALA A 24 -0.22 -8.12 -11.04
CA ALA A 24 0.96 -8.96 -10.88
C ALA A 24 1.39 -9.59 -12.21
N ALA A 25 0.46 -10.21 -12.94
CA ALA A 25 0.75 -10.80 -14.25
C ALA A 25 1.31 -9.76 -15.25
N ALA A 26 0.80 -8.52 -15.19
CA ALA A 26 1.32 -7.44 -16.04
C ALA A 26 2.74 -6.99 -15.63
N LEU A 27 3.06 -6.98 -14.33
CA LEU A 27 4.41 -6.73 -13.81
C LEU A 27 5.39 -7.84 -14.24
N GLU A 28 4.99 -9.09 -14.09
CA GLU A 28 5.79 -10.26 -14.45
C GLU A 28 6.08 -10.32 -15.95
N ALA A 29 5.10 -9.98 -16.78
CA ALA A 29 5.29 -9.84 -18.23
C ALA A 29 6.33 -8.77 -18.61
N GLU A 30 6.53 -7.78 -17.74
CA GLU A 30 7.55 -6.74 -17.88
C GLU A 30 8.88 -7.09 -17.20
N GLY A 31 9.03 -8.29 -16.66
CA GLY A 31 10.25 -8.79 -16.01
C GLY A 31 10.45 -8.33 -14.57
N VAL A 32 9.37 -7.90 -13.90
CA VAL A 32 9.39 -7.52 -12.49
C VAL A 32 8.84 -8.68 -11.65
N GLU A 33 9.60 -9.14 -10.65
CA GLU A 33 9.15 -10.16 -9.71
C GLU A 33 8.00 -9.66 -8.85
N THR A 34 7.04 -10.53 -8.55
CA THR A 34 5.91 -10.18 -7.68
C THR A 34 5.79 -11.12 -6.49
N GLU A 35 5.35 -10.57 -5.37
CA GLU A 35 4.96 -11.35 -4.19
C GLU A 35 3.59 -10.88 -3.72
N LEU A 36 2.57 -11.72 -3.91
CA LEU A 36 1.21 -11.44 -3.43
C LEU A 36 1.01 -12.08 -2.07
N VAL A 37 0.80 -11.24 -1.06
CA VAL A 37 0.55 -11.67 0.32
C VAL A 37 -0.88 -11.35 0.73
N TRP A 38 -1.55 -12.37 1.23
CA TRP A 38 -2.87 -12.22 1.85
C TRP A 38 -2.75 -12.03 3.35
N ILE A 39 -3.33 -10.94 3.88
CA ILE A 39 -3.24 -10.63 5.31
C ILE A 39 -4.08 -11.55 6.21
N GLY A 40 -4.89 -12.40 5.60
CA GLY A 40 -5.71 -13.36 6.34
C GLY A 40 -7.06 -12.79 6.78
N ASN A 41 -7.75 -13.60 7.54
CA ASN A 41 -9.04 -13.29 8.17
C ASN A 41 -8.97 -13.36 9.71
N LYS A 42 -7.76 -13.44 10.24
CA LYS A 42 -7.50 -13.39 11.68
C LYS A 42 -7.51 -11.96 12.18
N GLU A 43 -7.56 -11.80 13.48
CA GLU A 43 -7.48 -10.49 14.13
C GLU A 43 -6.16 -9.80 13.81
N ILE A 44 -6.25 -8.54 13.40
CA ILE A 44 -5.12 -7.62 13.24
C ILE A 44 -5.36 -6.45 14.19
N ARG A 45 -4.45 -6.29 15.14
CA ARG A 45 -4.53 -5.23 16.14
C ARG A 45 -4.23 -3.87 15.52
N GLY A 46 -5.02 -2.86 15.90
CA GLY A 46 -4.76 -1.47 15.56
C GLY A 46 -3.58 -0.86 16.33
N CYS A 47 -3.03 0.23 15.83
CA CYS A 47 -2.02 1.01 16.54
C CYS A 47 -2.63 1.66 17.80
N ILE A 48 -1.98 1.51 18.94
CA ILE A 48 -2.37 2.12 20.22
C ILE A 48 -1.48 3.31 20.62
N ALA A 49 -0.71 3.83 19.67
CA ALA A 49 0.18 4.97 19.88
C ALA A 49 1.16 4.81 21.06
N CYS A 50 1.63 3.59 21.36
CA CYS A 50 2.55 3.32 22.49
C CYS A 50 3.94 3.97 22.33
N GLY A 51 4.30 4.40 21.13
CA GLY A 51 5.56 5.09 20.82
C GLY A 51 6.81 4.21 20.88
N ILE A 52 6.70 2.89 21.12
CA ILE A 52 7.86 1.99 21.27
C ILE A 52 8.69 1.94 19.98
N CYS A 53 8.05 1.77 18.82
CA CYS A 53 8.76 1.72 17.53
C CYS A 53 9.56 3.01 17.21
N GLY A 54 9.09 4.18 17.69
CA GLY A 54 9.82 5.43 17.57
C GLY A 54 11.01 5.52 18.53
N LYS A 55 10.90 4.90 19.73
CA LYS A 55 11.98 4.89 20.74
C LYS A 55 13.06 3.89 20.41
N THR A 56 12.71 2.68 19.99
CA THR A 56 13.69 1.63 19.63
C THR A 56 14.36 1.90 18.29
N GLY A 57 13.63 2.49 17.34
CA GLY A 57 14.15 2.73 16.00
C GLY A 57 14.44 1.47 15.17
N ASP A 58 14.07 0.29 15.67
CA ASP A 58 14.35 -1.02 15.06
C ASP A 58 13.46 -1.37 13.88
N LYS A 59 12.55 -0.46 13.53
CA LYS A 59 11.58 -0.62 12.42
C LYS A 59 10.56 -1.74 12.64
N HIS A 60 10.33 -2.13 13.88
CA HIS A 60 9.33 -3.12 14.25
C HIS A 60 8.22 -2.53 15.13
N CYS A 61 7.01 -3.08 14.97
CA CYS A 61 5.94 -2.83 15.92
C CYS A 61 6.15 -3.70 17.17
N ALA A 62 5.88 -3.15 18.35
CA ALA A 62 5.98 -3.89 19.61
C ALA A 62 5.02 -5.10 19.69
N PHE A 63 3.95 -5.11 18.89
CA PHE A 63 3.01 -6.23 18.81
C PHE A 63 3.41 -7.15 17.65
N ALA A 64 3.70 -8.41 17.98
CA ALA A 64 4.25 -9.41 17.07
C ALA A 64 3.29 -10.60 16.81
N GLU A 65 2.05 -10.55 17.30
CA GLU A 65 1.11 -11.66 17.25
C GLU A 65 0.40 -11.82 15.90
N ASP A 66 0.57 -10.85 15.00
CA ASP A 66 0.00 -10.84 13.65
C ASP A 66 1.06 -10.64 12.57
N CYS A 67 0.64 -10.54 11.31
CA CYS A 67 1.53 -10.44 10.15
C CYS A 67 2.25 -9.08 9.99
N CYS A 68 2.06 -8.11 10.88
CA CYS A 68 2.55 -6.75 10.68
C CYS A 68 4.07 -6.69 10.52
N ASN A 69 4.82 -7.31 11.45
CA ASN A 69 6.29 -7.25 11.42
C ASN A 69 6.88 -8.05 10.25
N GLU A 70 6.26 -9.17 9.89
CA GLU A 70 6.64 -9.91 8.68
C GLU A 70 6.48 -9.06 7.43
N LEU A 71 5.35 -8.36 7.30
CA LEU A 71 5.10 -7.48 6.16
C LEU A 71 6.00 -6.25 6.14
N ILE A 72 6.38 -5.70 7.29
CA ILE A 72 7.39 -4.63 7.35
C ILE A 72 8.73 -5.12 6.78
N ALA A 73 9.17 -6.31 7.15
CA ALA A 73 10.41 -6.90 6.65
C ALA A 73 10.34 -7.14 5.13
N LYS A 74 9.29 -7.79 4.63
CA LYS A 74 9.07 -8.01 3.19
C LYS A 74 9.04 -6.70 2.41
N ALA A 75 8.32 -5.70 2.94
CA ALA A 75 8.23 -4.39 2.34
C ALA A 75 9.58 -3.65 2.26
N ALA A 76 10.45 -3.85 3.23
CA ALA A 76 11.79 -3.27 3.20
C ALA A 76 12.64 -3.82 2.04
N GLU A 77 12.45 -5.09 1.67
CA GLU A 77 13.19 -5.78 0.61
C GLU A 77 12.62 -5.55 -0.79
N CYS A 78 11.38 -5.06 -0.92
CA CYS A 78 10.74 -4.80 -2.20
C CYS A 78 11.04 -3.40 -2.73
N ASP A 79 10.94 -3.24 -4.05
CA ASP A 79 11.18 -1.97 -4.76
C ASP A 79 9.90 -1.15 -4.93
N GLY A 80 8.72 -1.76 -4.81
CA GLY A 80 7.43 -1.10 -4.95
C GLY A 80 6.30 -1.85 -4.26
N PHE A 81 5.11 -1.22 -4.19
CA PHE A 81 3.94 -1.75 -3.48
C PHE A 81 2.65 -1.58 -4.28
N ILE A 82 1.78 -2.59 -4.24
CA ILE A 82 0.37 -2.46 -4.62
C ILE A 82 -0.48 -3.00 -3.47
N VAL A 83 -1.32 -2.16 -2.88
CA VAL A 83 -2.17 -2.55 -1.75
C VAL A 83 -3.62 -2.55 -2.20
N GLY A 84 -4.27 -3.70 -2.11
CA GLY A 84 -5.65 -3.90 -2.52
C GLY A 84 -6.61 -4.09 -1.34
N SER A 85 -7.77 -3.44 -1.41
CA SER A 85 -8.83 -3.54 -0.40
C SER A 85 -10.19 -3.75 -1.03
N PRO A 86 -11.07 -4.57 -0.43
CA PRO A 86 -12.49 -4.45 -0.67
C PRO A 86 -13.01 -3.16 -0.04
N VAL A 87 -14.13 -2.64 -0.57
CA VAL A 87 -14.78 -1.44 -0.05
C VAL A 87 -15.79 -1.81 1.03
N TYR A 88 -15.60 -1.26 2.23
CA TYR A 88 -16.54 -1.34 3.33
C TYR A 88 -16.89 0.07 3.81
N TYR A 89 -18.17 0.45 3.74
CA TYR A 89 -18.65 1.78 4.16
C TYR A 89 -17.82 2.93 3.56
N ALA A 90 -17.60 2.89 2.25
CA ALA A 90 -16.80 3.86 1.49
C ALA A 90 -15.34 3.99 2.00
N GLY A 91 -14.78 2.94 2.58
CA GLY A 91 -13.41 2.90 3.05
C GLY A 91 -12.74 1.56 2.83
N MET A 92 -11.43 1.51 3.07
CA MET A 92 -10.70 0.25 3.07
C MET A 92 -11.15 -0.67 4.22
N ALA A 93 -10.89 -1.97 4.09
CA ALA A 93 -11.18 -2.94 5.14
C ALA A 93 -10.47 -2.57 6.46
N GLY A 94 -11.20 -2.66 7.58
CA GLY A 94 -10.68 -2.24 8.90
C GLY A 94 -9.41 -2.98 9.33
N SER A 95 -9.28 -4.27 9.01
CA SER A 95 -8.08 -5.06 9.26
C SER A 95 -6.87 -4.56 8.46
N LEU A 96 -7.08 -4.18 7.20
CA LEU A 96 -6.02 -3.58 6.38
C LEU A 96 -5.61 -2.22 6.94
N ARG A 97 -6.56 -1.39 7.37
CA ARG A 97 -6.25 -0.10 7.98
C ARG A 97 -5.43 -0.26 9.25
N ALA A 98 -5.84 -1.15 10.14
CA ALA A 98 -5.10 -1.47 11.37
C ALA A 98 -3.66 -1.92 11.09
N LEU A 99 -3.48 -2.74 10.04
CA LEU A 99 -2.17 -3.16 9.58
C LEU A 99 -1.34 -1.99 9.05
N MET A 100 -1.88 -1.18 8.14
CA MET A 100 -1.17 -0.07 7.51
C MET A 100 -0.76 1.00 8.52
N ASP A 101 -1.61 1.32 9.49
CA ASP A 101 -1.27 2.23 10.59
C ASP A 101 0.03 1.79 11.30
N ARG A 102 0.16 0.52 11.59
CA ARG A 102 1.34 -0.03 12.27
C ARG A 102 2.55 -0.17 11.35
N MET A 103 2.36 -0.66 10.13
CA MET A 103 3.43 -0.82 9.15
C MET A 103 4.11 0.53 8.86
N PHE A 104 3.32 1.57 8.61
CA PHE A 104 3.85 2.88 8.25
C PHE A 104 4.41 3.63 9.47
N TYR A 105 3.84 3.45 10.65
CA TYR A 105 4.38 4.04 11.87
C TYR A 105 5.74 3.43 12.26
N ALA A 106 5.89 2.12 12.15
CA ALA A 106 7.11 1.42 12.54
C ALA A 106 8.16 1.36 11.41
N GLY A 107 7.75 0.93 10.21
CA GLY A 107 8.64 0.64 9.08
C GLY A 107 8.69 1.68 7.97
N GLY A 108 7.85 2.73 8.02
CA GLY A 108 7.63 3.66 6.92
C GLY A 108 8.89 4.29 6.33
N THR A 109 9.91 4.54 7.15
CA THR A 109 11.17 5.11 6.66
C THR A 109 11.89 4.22 5.64
N ASN A 110 11.68 2.90 5.69
CA ASN A 110 12.26 1.94 4.74
C ASN A 110 11.48 1.87 3.43
N PHE A 111 10.30 2.48 3.37
CA PHE A 111 9.42 2.44 2.21
C PHE A 111 9.49 3.70 1.35
N ARG A 112 10.13 4.76 1.84
CA ARG A 112 10.24 6.06 1.16
C ARG A 112 10.79 5.93 -0.24
N MET A 113 10.27 6.77 -1.15
CA MET A 113 10.66 6.85 -2.55
C MET A 113 10.40 5.56 -3.37
N LYS A 114 9.83 4.52 -2.77
CA LYS A 114 9.40 3.33 -3.51
C LYS A 114 8.03 3.58 -4.14
N PRO A 115 7.85 3.37 -5.45
CA PRO A 115 6.53 3.53 -6.10
C PRO A 115 5.46 2.68 -5.45
N ALA A 116 4.26 3.24 -5.33
CA ALA A 116 3.15 2.55 -4.68
C ALA A 116 1.80 2.86 -5.33
N ALA A 117 0.82 1.98 -5.16
CA ALA A 117 -0.54 2.20 -5.63
C ALA A 117 -1.58 1.54 -4.71
N GLY A 118 -2.65 2.27 -4.43
CA GLY A 118 -3.86 1.74 -3.81
C GLY A 118 -4.82 1.20 -4.87
N VAL A 119 -5.40 0.03 -4.60
CA VAL A 119 -6.44 -0.62 -5.43
C VAL A 119 -7.68 -0.86 -4.58
N ALA A 120 -8.84 -0.47 -5.06
CA ALA A 120 -10.11 -0.72 -4.38
C ALA A 120 -11.05 -1.59 -5.22
N VAL A 121 -11.70 -2.55 -4.57
CA VAL A 121 -12.69 -3.42 -5.23
C VAL A 121 -14.04 -3.29 -4.56
N ALA A 122 -15.02 -2.84 -5.31
CA ALA A 122 -16.35 -2.53 -4.80
C ALA A 122 -17.44 -3.34 -5.51
N ARG A 123 -18.57 -3.48 -4.82
CA ARG A 123 -19.80 -3.89 -5.48
C ARG A 123 -20.40 -2.76 -6.34
N ARG A 124 -20.32 -1.51 -5.87
CA ARG A 124 -20.95 -0.35 -6.52
C ARG A 124 -20.24 0.97 -6.23
N ALA A 125 -20.46 1.60 -5.08
CA ALA A 125 -19.95 2.93 -4.73
C ALA A 125 -18.88 2.88 -3.65
N GLY A 126 -18.16 4.01 -3.44
CA GLY A 126 -17.19 4.21 -2.36
C GLY A 126 -15.80 3.68 -2.68
N ALA A 127 -15.53 3.30 -3.93
CA ALA A 127 -14.23 2.76 -4.31
C ALA A 127 -13.14 3.83 -4.36
N ILE A 128 -13.46 5.03 -4.82
CA ILE A 128 -12.50 6.15 -4.88
C ILE A 128 -12.00 6.48 -3.47
N GLU A 129 -12.93 6.65 -2.53
CA GLU A 129 -12.60 6.96 -1.14
C GLU A 129 -11.72 5.89 -0.48
N ALA A 130 -11.98 4.62 -0.80
CA ALA A 130 -11.16 3.51 -0.28
C ALA A 130 -9.74 3.52 -0.88
N ALA A 131 -9.60 3.75 -2.19
CA ALA A 131 -8.31 3.88 -2.86
C ALA A 131 -7.53 5.10 -2.34
N ASP A 132 -8.21 6.23 -2.14
CA ASP A 132 -7.60 7.45 -1.59
C ASP A 132 -7.13 7.26 -0.15
N GLN A 133 -7.88 6.54 0.68
CA GLN A 133 -7.43 6.20 2.03
C GLN A 133 -6.12 5.41 2.03
N ILE A 134 -5.96 4.47 1.11
CA ILE A 134 -4.70 3.73 0.94
C ILE A 134 -3.59 4.67 0.46
N ASN A 135 -3.85 5.46 -0.57
CA ASN A 135 -2.86 6.37 -1.15
C ASN A 135 -2.35 7.43 -0.17
N LYS A 136 -3.13 7.83 0.85
CA LYS A 136 -2.69 8.76 1.89
C LYS A 136 -1.47 8.27 2.69
N TYR A 137 -1.35 6.96 2.92
CA TYR A 137 -0.16 6.39 3.56
C TYR A 137 1.08 6.58 2.70
N PHE A 138 0.94 6.41 1.39
CA PHE A 138 2.04 6.60 0.44
C PHE A 138 2.43 8.07 0.30
N GLN A 139 1.45 8.97 0.20
CA GLN A 139 1.67 10.41 0.11
C GLN A 139 2.46 10.96 1.30
N ILE A 140 2.00 10.69 2.54
CA ILE A 140 2.69 11.19 3.74
C ILE A 140 4.08 10.59 3.91
N ASN A 141 4.34 9.45 3.27
CA ASN A 141 5.60 8.72 3.34
C ASN A 141 6.54 9.02 2.16
N CYS A 142 6.30 10.06 1.38
CA CYS A 142 7.10 10.47 0.21
C CYS A 142 7.25 9.35 -0.84
N GLN A 143 6.21 8.55 -1.06
CA GLN A 143 6.20 7.51 -2.09
C GLN A 143 5.50 8.01 -3.36
N PRO A 144 6.10 7.88 -4.55
CA PRO A 144 5.43 8.17 -5.81
C PRO A 144 4.19 7.28 -5.98
N ILE A 145 3.04 7.88 -6.25
CA ILE A 145 1.81 7.13 -6.51
C ILE A 145 1.73 6.82 -7.99
N VAL A 146 1.60 5.52 -8.31
CA VAL A 146 1.46 5.06 -9.68
C VAL A 146 -0.02 5.06 -10.07
N SER A 147 -0.33 5.78 -11.13
CA SER A 147 -1.65 5.82 -11.74
C SER A 147 -1.77 4.82 -12.88
N SER A 148 -3.01 4.58 -13.31
CA SER A 148 -3.36 3.78 -14.47
C SER A 148 -4.08 4.61 -15.53
N SER A 149 -4.78 3.97 -16.46
CA SER A 149 -5.66 4.61 -17.45
C SER A 149 -6.94 5.18 -16.84
N TYR A 150 -7.27 4.76 -15.62
CA TYR A 150 -8.38 5.23 -14.81
C TYR A 150 -8.01 5.12 -13.33
N TRP A 151 -8.90 5.49 -12.38
CA TRP A 151 -8.67 5.18 -10.97
C TRP A 151 -8.51 3.68 -10.79
N ASN A 152 -7.64 3.27 -9.87
CA ASN A 152 -7.30 1.87 -9.64
C ASN A 152 -8.45 1.12 -8.94
N ILE A 153 -9.54 0.90 -9.67
CA ILE A 153 -10.79 0.34 -9.19
C ILE A 153 -11.17 -0.87 -10.03
N ALA A 154 -11.74 -1.88 -9.39
CA ALA A 154 -12.44 -2.97 -10.05
C ALA A 154 -13.76 -3.27 -9.33
N TYR A 155 -14.68 -3.92 -10.02
CA TYR A 155 -16.00 -4.22 -9.50
C TYR A 155 -16.28 -5.72 -9.40
N GLY A 156 -17.01 -6.09 -8.37
CA GLY A 156 -17.48 -7.45 -8.13
C GLY A 156 -18.01 -7.61 -6.71
N ARG A 157 -19.14 -8.29 -6.53
CA ARG A 157 -19.76 -8.60 -5.25
C ARG A 157 -19.40 -10.00 -4.77
N ASN A 158 -19.74 -10.99 -5.59
CA ASN A 158 -19.48 -12.39 -5.27
C ASN A 158 -18.09 -12.80 -5.78
N PRO A 159 -17.45 -13.80 -5.18
CA PRO A 159 -16.17 -14.30 -5.67
C PRO A 159 -16.22 -14.66 -7.17
N GLY A 160 -15.25 -14.18 -7.94
CA GLY A 160 -15.17 -14.42 -9.39
C GLY A 160 -15.84 -13.36 -10.27
N GLU A 161 -16.73 -12.50 -9.75
CA GLU A 161 -17.41 -11.50 -10.57
C GLU A 161 -16.48 -10.45 -11.17
N ALA A 162 -15.35 -10.15 -10.53
CA ALA A 162 -14.35 -9.23 -11.09
C ALA A 162 -13.76 -9.71 -12.43
N GLN A 163 -13.90 -10.99 -12.77
CA GLN A 163 -13.50 -11.48 -14.10
C GLN A 163 -14.37 -10.90 -15.22
N GLY A 164 -15.61 -10.53 -14.91
CA GLY A 164 -16.53 -9.86 -15.85
C GLY A 164 -16.31 -8.35 -15.97
N ASP A 165 -15.49 -7.76 -15.09
CA ASP A 165 -15.15 -6.34 -15.13
C ASP A 165 -13.97 -6.08 -16.08
N GLY A 166 -14.25 -6.05 -17.36
CA GLY A 166 -13.23 -5.88 -18.41
C GLY A 166 -12.45 -4.56 -18.28
N GLU A 167 -13.12 -3.47 -17.88
CA GLU A 167 -12.48 -2.17 -17.66
C GLU A 167 -11.60 -2.16 -16.41
N GLY A 168 -12.09 -2.70 -15.30
CA GLY A 168 -11.31 -2.81 -14.08
C GLY A 168 -10.06 -3.67 -14.27
N LEU A 169 -10.16 -4.83 -14.94
CA LEU A 169 -8.99 -5.66 -15.24
C LEU A 169 -8.04 -4.99 -16.22
N HIS A 170 -8.55 -4.25 -17.24
CA HIS A 170 -7.70 -3.42 -18.09
C HIS A 170 -6.93 -2.38 -17.27
N THR A 171 -7.60 -1.69 -16.35
CA THR A 171 -6.98 -0.72 -15.45
C THR A 171 -5.87 -1.38 -14.62
N MET A 172 -6.08 -2.57 -14.09
CA MET A 172 -5.04 -3.31 -13.35
C MET A 172 -3.82 -3.67 -14.23
N ARG A 173 -4.04 -4.09 -15.49
CA ARG A 173 -2.93 -4.36 -16.42
C ARG A 173 -2.10 -3.11 -16.71
N VAL A 174 -2.77 -1.97 -16.95
CA VAL A 174 -2.08 -0.70 -17.18
C VAL A 174 -1.34 -0.24 -15.94
N LEU A 175 -1.92 -0.40 -14.75
CA LEU A 175 -1.22 -0.15 -13.47
C LEU A 175 0.08 -0.95 -13.36
N GLY A 176 0.04 -2.25 -13.63
CA GLY A 176 1.21 -3.11 -13.58
C GLY A 176 2.32 -2.65 -14.54
N ARG A 177 1.95 -2.32 -15.78
CA ARG A 177 2.91 -1.80 -16.78
C ARG A 177 3.50 -0.44 -16.38
N ASN A 178 2.67 0.48 -15.88
CA ASN A 178 3.14 1.80 -15.44
C ASN A 178 4.08 1.67 -14.23
N MET A 179 3.78 0.78 -13.30
CA MET A 179 4.65 0.46 -12.16
C MET A 179 5.99 -0.11 -12.64
N ALA A 180 5.97 -1.07 -13.56
CA ALA A 180 7.19 -1.66 -14.12
C ALA A 180 8.05 -0.61 -14.84
N TRP A 181 7.42 0.26 -15.64
CA TRP A 181 8.12 1.35 -16.32
C TRP A 181 8.78 2.29 -15.32
N MET A 182 8.07 2.73 -14.28
CA MET A 182 8.60 3.63 -13.25
C MET A 182 9.77 2.98 -12.50
N LEU A 183 9.68 1.69 -12.14
CA LEU A 183 10.76 0.97 -11.50
C LEU A 183 12.00 0.88 -12.38
N LYS A 184 11.85 0.60 -13.69
CA LYS A 184 12.94 0.59 -14.67
C LYS A 184 13.60 1.97 -14.79
N CYS A 185 12.81 3.05 -14.78
CA CYS A 185 13.34 4.43 -14.80
C CYS A 185 14.15 4.73 -13.54
N ILE A 186 13.67 4.34 -12.37
CA ILE A 186 14.37 4.52 -11.08
C ILE A 186 15.69 3.75 -11.07
N GLU A 187 15.69 2.50 -11.54
CA GLU A 187 16.89 1.67 -11.63
C GLU A 187 17.92 2.27 -12.59
N ALA A 188 17.48 2.68 -13.79
CA ALA A 188 18.35 3.35 -14.76
C ALA A 188 18.90 4.69 -14.22
N GLY A 189 18.07 5.46 -13.51
CA GLY A 189 18.49 6.68 -12.83
C GLY A 189 19.57 6.42 -11.79
N ARG A 190 19.39 5.42 -10.93
CA ARG A 190 20.41 5.02 -9.95
C ARG A 190 21.72 4.59 -10.60
N ALA A 191 21.65 3.81 -11.67
CA ALA A 191 22.84 3.40 -12.45
C ALA A 191 23.57 4.60 -13.07
N ALA A 192 22.86 5.68 -13.39
CA ALA A 192 23.40 6.95 -13.86
C ALA A 192 23.83 7.92 -12.74
N GLY A 193 23.78 7.50 -11.47
CA GLY A 193 24.14 8.32 -10.32
C GLY A 193 23.03 9.27 -9.82
N ILE A 194 21.82 9.18 -10.36
CA ILE A 194 20.67 9.95 -9.91
C ILE A 194 20.04 9.23 -8.68
N ASN A 195 20.28 9.78 -7.51
CA ASN A 195 19.76 9.25 -6.25
C ASN A 195 18.52 10.03 -5.80
N PRO A 196 17.66 9.42 -4.97
CA PRO A 196 16.59 10.15 -4.29
C PRO A 196 17.14 11.34 -3.51
N PRO A 197 16.39 12.46 -3.39
CA PRO A 197 16.83 13.58 -2.59
C PRO A 197 17.06 13.19 -1.13
N GLU A 198 18.04 13.80 -0.49
CA GLU A 198 18.21 13.68 0.96
C GLU A 198 16.97 14.21 1.68
N LEU A 199 16.60 13.52 2.73
CA LEU A 199 15.45 13.92 3.53
C LEU A 199 15.87 15.01 4.52
N GLU A 200 15.28 16.15 4.38
CA GLU A 200 15.42 17.21 5.36
C GLU A 200 14.85 16.78 6.74
N PRO A 201 15.41 17.29 7.84
CA PRO A 201 14.83 17.11 9.16
C PRO A 201 13.38 17.59 9.17
N LYS A 202 12.51 16.80 9.78
CA LYS A 202 11.08 17.12 9.84
C LYS A 202 10.86 18.37 10.68
N VAL A 203 10.31 19.41 10.08
CA VAL A 203 9.80 20.57 10.82
C VAL A 203 8.36 20.28 11.23
N MET A 204 8.10 20.32 12.51
CA MET A 204 6.75 20.11 13.05
C MET A 204 6.25 21.41 13.67
N THR A 205 5.03 21.80 13.31
CA THR A 205 4.34 22.92 13.92
C THR A 205 3.24 22.38 14.84
N ASN A 206 3.26 22.78 16.10
CA ASN A 206 2.16 22.55 16.99
C ASN A 206 1.11 23.67 16.77
N VAL A 207 -0.11 23.29 16.39
CA VAL A 207 -1.22 24.25 16.20
C VAL A 207 -1.87 24.66 17.53
N VAL A 208 -1.56 23.97 18.63
CA VAL A 208 -2.01 24.35 19.97
C VAL A 208 -1.06 25.43 20.50
N ARG A 209 -1.61 26.56 20.86
CA ARG A 209 -0.84 27.66 21.41
C ARG A 209 -0.41 27.33 22.85
N GLU A 210 0.87 27.56 23.16
CA GLU A 210 1.44 27.26 24.49
C GLU A 210 0.76 28.01 25.61
N ASP A 211 0.29 29.25 25.36
CA ASP A 211 -0.44 30.08 26.33
C ASP A 211 -1.82 29.50 26.74
N LEU A 212 -2.33 28.49 26.02
CA LEU A 212 -3.57 27.77 26.36
C LEU A 212 -3.34 26.49 27.16
N LEU A 213 -2.09 26.10 27.38
CA LEU A 213 -1.75 24.90 28.15
C LEU A 213 -1.52 25.14 29.64
N GLU A 214 -1.50 26.40 30.06
CA GLU A 214 -1.33 26.83 31.46
C GLU A 214 -2.69 27.11 32.13
N GLY A 215 -3.61 26.12 32.06
CA GLY A 215 -4.94 26.24 32.67
C GLY A 215 -5.29 25.07 33.58
#